data_a106f347e464f95390f9faaba65cd074
#
_entry.id   a106f347e464f95390f9faaba65cd074
#
_cell.length_a   1.000
_cell.length_b   1.000
_cell.length_c   1.000
_cell.angle_alpha   90.00
_cell.angle_beta   90.00
_cell.angle_gamma   90.00
#
_symmetry.space_group_name_H-M   'P 1'
#
loop_
_entity.id
_entity.type
_entity.pdbx_description
1 polymer ?
#
loop_
_entity_poly.entity_id
_entity_poly.type
_entity_poly.pdbx_seq_one_letter_code
_entity_poly.pdbx_strand_id
1 'polypeptide(L)'
;MKFGYFDDANKEYVITSPRTPYPWINYLGTQDFFSLISNTAGGYSFYKDARLRRITRYRYNNVPIDMGGRYFYINENGTIWNPGWSPVKTELDEYECRHGMGYTVITGKKNNLKAEVTFFVPQNYAGEVQQVVLTNESSEEKTFSFFSFEEWCLWDAQDDCTNFQRNFSTGRVEVVGSTIYHKTEYRDRRDHFAFYTVNDEIDGYDTDRDSFIGLYNGFHNPQAVEAGKSNDSFADDGIDR
;
A
#
# COMPACT_ATOMS: atom_id res chain seq x y z
N MET A 1 9.73 -8.38 -26.17
CA MET A 1 8.73 -7.36 -25.77
C MET A 1 9.47 -6.32 -24.94
N LYS A 2 9.29 -5.04 -25.20
CA LYS A 2 9.97 -3.95 -24.47
C LYS A 2 8.99 -3.43 -23.40
N PHE A 3 9.35 -3.54 -22.13
CA PHE A 3 8.48 -3.13 -21.00
C PHE A 3 8.74 -1.71 -20.52
N GLY A 4 9.82 -1.06 -20.99
CA GLY A 4 10.19 0.27 -20.55
C GLY A 4 11.44 0.80 -21.26
N TYR A 5 11.90 1.96 -20.83
CA TYR A 5 13.07 2.66 -21.37
C TYR A 5 13.72 3.56 -20.33
N PHE A 6 14.99 3.93 -20.57
CA PHE A 6 15.67 4.95 -19.76
C PHE A 6 15.29 6.34 -20.27
N ASP A 7 14.87 7.20 -19.37
CA ASP A 7 14.71 8.63 -19.57
C ASP A 7 15.92 9.35 -18.98
N ASP A 8 16.95 9.53 -19.81
CA ASP A 8 18.21 10.09 -19.37
C ASP A 8 18.08 11.58 -18.94
N ALA A 9 17.10 12.29 -19.49
CA ALA A 9 16.87 13.70 -19.15
C ALA A 9 16.37 13.86 -17.71
N ASN A 10 15.48 12.96 -17.28
CA ASN A 10 14.92 12.96 -15.92
C ASN A 10 15.65 11.99 -14.98
N LYS A 11 16.60 11.20 -15.50
CA LYS A 11 17.31 10.15 -14.75
C LYS A 11 16.35 9.11 -14.14
N GLU A 12 15.43 8.67 -14.94
CA GLU A 12 14.40 7.72 -14.57
C GLU A 12 14.45 6.47 -15.45
N TYR A 13 13.96 5.34 -14.90
CA TYR A 13 13.56 4.21 -15.69
C TYR A 13 12.03 4.19 -15.80
N VAL A 14 11.51 4.32 -17.00
CA VAL A 14 10.08 4.39 -17.29
C VAL A 14 9.58 3.02 -17.69
N ILE A 15 8.58 2.50 -16.97
CA ILE A 15 7.94 1.22 -17.21
C ILE A 15 6.54 1.48 -17.77
N THR A 16 6.27 0.96 -18.95
CA THR A 16 5.04 1.23 -19.72
C THR A 16 4.01 0.10 -19.68
N SER A 17 4.29 -0.95 -18.90
CA SER A 17 3.37 -2.06 -18.71
C SER A 17 3.48 -2.59 -17.28
N PRO A 18 2.36 -2.80 -16.57
CA PRO A 18 2.40 -3.39 -15.24
C PRO A 18 2.78 -4.88 -15.27
N ARG A 19 2.67 -5.54 -16.41
CA ARG A 19 2.89 -6.98 -16.61
C ARG A 19 4.34 -7.29 -16.96
N THR A 20 5.28 -6.82 -16.13
CA THR A 20 6.69 -7.20 -16.26
C THR A 20 6.90 -8.67 -15.89
N PRO A 21 7.94 -9.34 -16.39
CA PRO A 21 8.20 -10.77 -16.11
C PRO A 21 8.36 -11.07 -14.61
N TYR A 22 8.94 -10.13 -13.88
CA TYR A 22 9.07 -10.09 -12.42
C TYR A 22 8.77 -8.68 -11.94
N PRO A 23 8.47 -8.45 -10.66
CA PRO A 23 8.38 -7.11 -10.11
C PRO A 23 9.69 -6.35 -10.32
N TRP A 24 9.62 -5.22 -11.00
CA TRP A 24 10.77 -4.33 -11.14
C TRP A 24 10.72 -3.29 -10.05
N ILE A 25 11.77 -3.25 -9.24
CA ILE A 25 11.77 -2.56 -7.96
C ILE A 25 12.68 -1.34 -7.94
N ASN A 26 12.31 -0.39 -7.09
CA ASN A 26 13.15 0.72 -6.67
C ASN A 26 13.38 0.68 -5.16
N TYR A 27 14.54 1.15 -4.72
CA TYR A 27 14.87 1.35 -3.31
C TYR A 27 14.75 2.82 -2.97
N LEU A 28 13.94 3.13 -1.96
CA LEU A 28 13.73 4.47 -1.44
C LEU A 28 14.31 4.55 -0.05
N GLY A 29 14.85 5.70 0.30
CA GLY A 29 15.28 5.97 1.67
C GLY A 29 16.73 6.32 1.81
N THR A 30 17.01 6.84 2.99
CA THR A 30 18.32 7.29 3.42
C THR A 30 18.51 6.98 4.90
N GLN A 31 19.72 6.65 5.31
CA GLN A 31 20.12 6.45 6.71
C GLN A 31 19.34 5.33 7.43
N ASP A 32 18.20 5.65 8.04
CA ASP A 32 17.52 4.78 8.98
C ASP A 32 16.21 4.20 8.47
N PHE A 33 15.48 4.89 7.59
CA PHE A 33 14.21 4.43 7.04
C PHE A 33 14.33 4.13 5.55
N PHE A 34 13.82 2.97 5.17
CA PHE A 34 13.89 2.48 3.81
C PHE A 34 12.56 1.90 3.36
N SER A 35 12.30 2.03 2.08
CA SER A 35 11.18 1.39 1.41
C SER A 35 11.65 0.71 0.14
N LEU A 36 11.05 -0.43 -0.16
CA LEU A 36 11.18 -1.12 -1.41
C LEU A 36 9.82 -1.07 -2.10
N ILE A 37 9.79 -0.65 -3.35
CA ILE A 37 8.57 -0.53 -4.12
C ILE A 37 8.74 -1.12 -5.51
N SER A 38 7.75 -1.92 -5.93
CA SER A 38 7.69 -2.45 -7.29
C SER A 38 6.94 -1.53 -8.23
N ASN A 39 7.01 -1.84 -9.51
CA ASN A 39 6.24 -1.14 -10.54
C ASN A 39 4.72 -1.27 -10.37
N THR A 40 4.22 -2.20 -9.56
CA THR A 40 2.79 -2.36 -9.23
C THR A 40 2.44 -1.96 -7.80
N ALA A 41 3.29 -1.17 -7.15
CA ALA A 41 3.20 -0.69 -5.77
C ALA A 41 3.39 -1.78 -4.69
N GLY A 42 3.70 -3.01 -5.04
CA GLY A 42 4.10 -4.04 -4.07
C GLY A 42 5.42 -3.68 -3.38
N GLY A 43 5.68 -4.30 -2.24
CA GLY A 43 6.90 -4.07 -1.49
C GLY A 43 6.65 -3.80 -0.01
N TYR A 44 7.64 -3.22 0.66
CA TYR A 44 7.58 -3.00 2.11
C TYR A 44 8.51 -1.88 2.56
N SER A 45 8.21 -1.35 3.72
CA SER A 45 9.06 -0.39 4.43
C SER A 45 9.65 -0.98 5.71
N PHE A 46 10.81 -0.47 6.13
CA PHE A 46 11.49 -0.91 7.34
C PHE A 46 12.35 0.19 7.94
N TYR A 47 12.60 0.08 9.25
CA TYR A 47 13.49 0.96 10.00
C TYR A 47 14.77 0.22 10.37
N LYS A 48 15.92 0.62 9.80
CA LYS A 48 17.28 0.07 10.02
C LYS A 48 17.49 -1.39 9.61
N ASP A 49 16.57 -2.30 9.89
CA ASP A 49 16.71 -3.74 9.64
C ASP A 49 15.47 -4.30 8.95
N ALA A 50 15.65 -4.82 7.73
CA ALA A 50 14.57 -5.32 6.90
C ALA A 50 13.90 -6.59 7.42
N ARG A 51 14.54 -7.31 8.35
CA ARG A 51 13.98 -8.51 8.96
C ARG A 51 13.38 -8.20 10.32
N LEU A 52 14.14 -7.54 11.20
CA LEU A 52 13.79 -7.39 12.62
C LEU A 52 13.01 -6.10 12.92
N ARG A 53 12.94 -5.17 11.95
CA ARG A 53 12.24 -3.88 12.08
C ARG A 53 11.46 -3.54 10.82
N ARG A 54 10.83 -4.55 10.22
CA ARG A 54 9.92 -4.38 9.10
C ARG A 54 8.61 -3.79 9.60
N ILE A 55 8.11 -2.82 8.88
CA ILE A 55 6.89 -2.09 9.23
C ILE A 55 5.71 -2.67 8.46
N THR A 56 5.77 -2.69 7.15
CA THR A 56 4.68 -3.20 6.31
C THR A 56 4.88 -4.67 5.96
N ARG A 57 3.77 -5.41 5.89
CA ARG A 57 3.77 -6.84 5.58
C ARG A 57 4.02 -7.08 4.09
N TYR A 58 4.95 -7.95 3.79
CA TYR A 58 5.22 -8.45 2.44
C TYR A 58 5.79 -9.86 2.52
N ARG A 59 5.10 -10.82 1.93
CA ARG A 59 5.49 -12.23 1.94
C ARG A 59 5.97 -12.65 0.55
N TYR A 60 7.22 -13.06 0.45
CA TYR A 60 7.85 -13.43 -0.83
C TYR A 60 7.25 -14.65 -1.51
N ASN A 61 6.67 -15.57 -0.73
CA ASN A 61 6.15 -16.84 -1.22
C ASN A 61 4.65 -16.81 -1.53
N ASN A 62 4.07 -15.63 -1.67
CA ASN A 62 2.67 -15.50 -2.02
C ASN A 62 2.43 -15.80 -3.50
N VAL A 63 1.24 -16.33 -3.78
CA VAL A 63 0.70 -16.49 -5.12
C VAL A 63 -0.66 -15.78 -5.17
N PRO A 64 -0.82 -14.80 -6.07
CA PRO A 64 0.14 -14.20 -6.99
C PRO A 64 1.33 -13.54 -6.27
N ILE A 65 2.47 -13.44 -6.97
CA ILE A 65 3.64 -12.73 -6.46
C ILE A 65 3.37 -11.22 -6.37
N ASP A 66 4.21 -10.52 -5.61
CA ASP A 66 4.14 -9.06 -5.44
C ASP A 66 2.84 -8.56 -4.78
N MET A 67 2.39 -9.31 -3.79
CA MET A 67 1.20 -8.99 -3.02
C MET A 67 1.57 -8.65 -1.58
N GLY A 68 0.99 -7.58 -1.06
CA GLY A 68 1.13 -7.16 0.34
C GLY A 68 1.68 -5.76 0.51
N GLY A 69 1.58 -5.28 1.73
CA GLY A 69 2.08 -4.01 2.19
C GLY A 69 1.05 -2.89 2.13
N ARG A 70 0.90 -2.28 1.00
CA ARG A 70 0.11 -1.06 0.84
C ARG A 70 -0.58 -0.96 -0.51
N TYR A 71 -1.82 -0.45 -0.55
CA TYR A 71 -2.59 -0.27 -1.77
C TYR A 71 -3.47 0.97 -1.71
N PHE A 72 -3.75 1.52 -2.89
CA PHE A 72 -4.83 2.47 -3.10
C PHE A 72 -5.88 1.82 -3.99
N TYR A 73 -7.14 1.91 -3.58
CA TYR A 73 -8.26 1.42 -4.37
C TYR A 73 -9.18 2.58 -4.74
N ILE A 74 -9.69 2.53 -5.94
CA ILE A 74 -10.69 3.46 -6.43
C ILE A 74 -11.90 2.63 -6.85
N ASN A 75 -13.07 2.95 -6.31
CA ASN A 75 -14.33 2.39 -6.72
C ASN A 75 -15.20 3.49 -7.34
N GLU A 76 -15.31 3.48 -8.66
CA GLU A 76 -16.18 4.36 -9.42
C GLU A 76 -17.38 3.57 -9.90
N ASN A 77 -18.53 3.70 -9.20
CA ASN A 77 -19.78 3.03 -9.57
C ASN A 77 -19.66 1.52 -9.78
N GLY A 78 -18.91 0.83 -8.94
CA GLY A 78 -18.65 -0.61 -9.03
C GLY A 78 -17.48 -1.01 -9.94
N THR A 79 -16.87 -0.07 -10.65
CA THR A 79 -15.60 -0.29 -11.33
C THR A 79 -14.47 -0.08 -10.35
N ILE A 80 -13.86 -1.17 -9.89
CA ILE A 80 -12.76 -1.13 -8.91
C ILE A 80 -11.43 -1.27 -9.64
N TRP A 81 -10.48 -0.40 -9.30
CA TRP A 81 -9.14 -0.42 -9.87
C TRP A 81 -8.08 0.18 -8.92
N ASN A 82 -6.81 -0.06 -9.24
CA ASN A 82 -5.67 0.47 -8.51
C ASN A 82 -4.79 1.29 -9.46
N PRO A 83 -4.15 2.38 -9.00
CA PRO A 83 -3.21 3.14 -9.83
C PRO A 83 -2.05 2.28 -10.37
N GLY A 84 -1.56 1.33 -9.58
CA GLY A 84 -0.51 0.37 -9.94
C GLY A 84 -1.02 -0.89 -10.65
N TRP A 85 -2.29 -0.97 -11.05
CA TRP A 85 -2.93 -2.13 -11.64
C TRP A 85 -3.17 -3.29 -10.65
N SER A 86 -2.16 -3.72 -9.91
CA SER A 86 -2.29 -4.76 -8.86
C SER A 86 -2.81 -4.12 -7.55
N PRO A 87 -3.58 -4.84 -6.73
CA PRO A 87 -3.92 -6.26 -6.78
C PRO A 87 -5.20 -6.59 -7.56
N VAL A 88 -6.06 -5.62 -7.86
CA VAL A 88 -7.36 -5.86 -8.53
C VAL A 88 -7.19 -6.33 -9.98
N LYS A 89 -6.18 -5.80 -10.66
CA LYS A 89 -5.82 -6.14 -12.05
C LYS A 89 -6.87 -5.75 -13.09
N THR A 90 -7.71 -4.78 -12.78
CA THR A 90 -8.58 -4.16 -13.78
C THR A 90 -7.73 -3.50 -14.86
N GLU A 91 -8.08 -3.73 -16.13
CA GLU A 91 -7.37 -3.11 -17.24
C GLU A 91 -7.49 -1.60 -17.17
N LEU A 92 -6.34 -0.95 -17.14
CA LEU A 92 -6.22 0.50 -17.13
C LEU A 92 -6.21 1.02 -18.57
N ASP A 93 -6.75 2.21 -18.75
CA ASP A 93 -6.72 2.91 -20.03
C ASP A 93 -5.31 3.46 -20.32
N GLU A 94 -4.60 3.87 -19.25
CA GLU A 94 -3.20 4.27 -19.29
C GLU A 94 -2.49 3.76 -18.01
N TYR A 95 -1.24 3.36 -18.17
CA TYR A 95 -0.37 2.95 -17.08
C TYR A 95 1.07 3.38 -17.35
N GLU A 96 1.71 3.97 -16.34
CA GLU A 96 3.12 4.27 -16.34
C GLU A 96 3.69 4.16 -14.92
N CYS A 97 4.91 3.64 -14.81
CA CYS A 97 5.67 3.72 -13.57
C CYS A 97 7.05 4.31 -13.87
N ARG A 98 7.45 5.31 -13.11
CA ARG A 98 8.74 5.98 -13.19
C ARG A 98 9.54 5.72 -11.93
N HIS A 99 10.62 4.99 -12.06
CA HIS A 99 11.59 4.80 -10.99
C HIS A 99 12.71 5.83 -11.12
N GLY A 100 12.68 6.82 -10.23
CA GLY A 100 13.68 7.87 -10.14
C GLY A 100 14.67 7.66 -8.98
N MET A 101 15.61 8.57 -8.83
CA MET A 101 16.58 8.55 -7.75
C MET A 101 15.94 9.07 -6.45
N GLY A 102 15.45 8.14 -5.62
CA GLY A 102 14.84 8.46 -4.32
C GLY A 102 13.32 8.65 -4.36
N TYR A 103 12.68 8.38 -5.49
CA TYR A 103 11.23 8.40 -5.61
C TYR A 103 10.74 7.39 -6.66
N THR A 104 9.47 7.05 -6.57
CA THR A 104 8.76 6.30 -7.61
C THR A 104 7.42 6.97 -7.85
N VAL A 105 7.07 7.19 -9.11
CA VAL A 105 5.76 7.69 -9.52
C VAL A 105 5.02 6.58 -10.25
N ILE A 106 3.82 6.25 -9.80
CA ILE A 106 2.94 5.30 -10.47
C ILE A 106 1.69 6.04 -10.92
N THR A 107 1.43 6.01 -12.20
CA THR A 107 0.27 6.63 -12.82
C THR A 107 -0.64 5.57 -13.43
N GLY A 108 -1.89 5.58 -13.02
CA GLY A 108 -2.95 4.78 -13.61
C GLY A 108 -4.11 5.67 -14.05
N LYS A 109 -4.79 5.29 -15.12
CA LYS A 109 -5.99 5.98 -15.58
C LYS A 109 -7.08 4.98 -15.93
N LYS A 110 -8.29 5.28 -15.50
CA LYS A 110 -9.49 4.53 -15.85
C LYS A 110 -10.68 5.47 -16.02
N ASN A 111 -11.44 5.32 -17.09
CA ASN A 111 -12.64 6.11 -17.35
C ASN A 111 -12.42 7.63 -17.24
N ASN A 112 -11.30 8.17 -17.74
CA ASN A 112 -10.90 9.58 -17.59
C ASN A 112 -10.70 10.06 -16.15
N LEU A 113 -10.59 9.18 -15.17
CA LEU A 113 -10.06 9.48 -13.85
C LEU A 113 -8.60 9.01 -13.80
N LYS A 114 -7.69 9.96 -13.62
CA LYS A 114 -6.25 9.70 -13.50
C LYS A 114 -5.86 9.74 -12.04
N ALA A 115 -5.10 8.76 -11.59
CA ALA A 115 -4.46 8.72 -10.28
C ALA A 115 -2.95 8.63 -10.45
N GLU A 116 -2.25 9.57 -9.86
CA GLU A 116 -0.79 9.62 -9.82
C GLU A 116 -0.34 9.52 -8.36
N VAL A 117 0.49 8.54 -8.05
CA VAL A 117 0.99 8.30 -6.70
C VAL A 117 2.51 8.40 -6.70
N THR A 118 3.03 9.36 -5.95
CA THR A 118 4.47 9.53 -5.73
C THR A 118 4.85 8.96 -4.37
N PHE A 119 5.77 8.01 -4.38
CA PHE A 119 6.33 7.37 -3.18
C PHE A 119 7.75 7.88 -2.96
N PHE A 120 8.05 8.33 -1.75
CA PHE A 120 9.41 8.74 -1.37
C PHE A 120 9.61 8.66 0.14
N VAL A 121 10.86 8.61 0.55
CA VAL A 121 11.28 8.69 1.96
C VAL A 121 11.98 10.02 2.17
N PRO A 122 11.42 10.95 2.96
CA PRO A 122 12.04 12.23 3.23
C PRO A 122 13.36 12.09 3.99
N GLN A 123 14.30 13.00 3.74
CA GLN A 123 15.56 13.04 4.50
C GLN A 123 15.27 13.40 5.98
N ASN A 124 15.99 12.74 6.89
CA ASN A 124 15.86 12.96 8.34
C ASN A 124 14.46 12.70 8.92
N TYR A 125 13.66 11.90 8.23
CA TYR A 125 12.34 11.49 8.68
C TYR A 125 12.19 9.96 8.63
N ALA A 126 11.67 9.36 9.69
CA ALA A 126 11.49 7.92 9.77
C ALA A 126 10.08 7.53 9.28
N GLY A 127 9.85 7.68 8.00
CA GLY A 127 8.57 7.38 7.38
C GLY A 127 8.61 7.46 5.86
N GLU A 128 7.64 6.82 5.22
CA GLU A 128 7.37 6.92 3.79
C GLU A 128 6.22 7.91 3.57
N VAL A 129 6.33 8.73 2.55
CA VAL A 129 5.27 9.61 2.08
C VAL A 129 4.71 9.05 0.77
N GLN A 130 3.41 8.99 0.70
CA GLN A 130 2.63 8.56 -0.46
C GLN A 130 1.74 9.73 -0.88
N GLN A 131 2.23 10.54 -1.83
CA GLN A 131 1.47 11.67 -2.34
C GLN A 131 0.55 11.21 -3.46
N VAL A 132 -0.76 11.38 -3.29
CA VAL A 132 -1.76 11.02 -4.29
C VAL A 132 -2.33 12.28 -4.93
N VAL A 133 -2.38 12.28 -6.26
CA VAL A 133 -3.04 13.31 -7.06
C VAL A 133 -4.09 12.64 -7.94
N LEU A 134 -5.36 13.00 -7.70
CA LEU A 134 -6.49 12.53 -8.50
C LEU A 134 -6.94 13.64 -9.45
N THR A 135 -7.04 13.33 -10.73
CA THR A 135 -7.43 14.29 -11.77
C THR A 135 -8.60 13.74 -12.57
N ASN A 136 -9.69 14.47 -12.58
CA ASN A 136 -10.80 14.21 -13.49
C ASN A 136 -10.52 14.87 -14.84
N GLU A 137 -10.21 14.06 -15.84
CA GLU A 137 -9.94 14.51 -17.22
C GLU A 137 -11.20 14.52 -18.11
N SER A 138 -12.38 14.23 -17.52
CA SER A 138 -13.65 14.35 -18.24
C SER A 138 -14.26 15.74 -18.08
N SER A 139 -15.30 16.01 -18.88
CA SER A 139 -16.11 17.24 -18.76
C SER A 139 -17.23 17.11 -17.71
N GLU A 140 -17.41 15.94 -17.12
CA GLU A 140 -18.50 15.64 -16.20
C GLU A 140 -17.97 15.49 -14.78
N GLU A 141 -18.80 15.77 -13.78
CA GLU A 141 -18.51 15.50 -12.39
C GLU A 141 -18.39 14.00 -12.15
N LYS A 142 -17.41 13.60 -11.34
CA LYS A 142 -17.18 12.20 -10.97
C LYS A 142 -17.31 11.98 -9.48
N THR A 143 -18.03 10.93 -9.13
CA THR A 143 -18.15 10.45 -7.76
C THR A 143 -17.51 9.08 -7.66
N PHE A 144 -16.66 8.89 -6.68
CA PHE A 144 -15.97 7.61 -6.42
C PHE A 144 -15.59 7.50 -4.95
N SER A 145 -15.39 6.28 -4.49
CA SER A 145 -14.77 6.03 -3.19
C SER A 145 -13.28 5.76 -3.37
N PHE A 146 -12.47 6.38 -2.53
CA PHE A 146 -11.02 6.22 -2.51
C PHE A 146 -10.61 5.59 -1.19
N PHE A 147 -9.85 4.49 -1.25
CA PHE A 147 -9.36 3.78 -0.07
C PHE A 147 -7.84 3.74 -0.10
N SER A 148 -7.24 3.98 1.03
CA SER A 148 -5.85 3.65 1.30
C SER A 148 -5.80 2.46 2.26
N PHE A 149 -4.91 1.51 1.99
CA PHE A 149 -4.76 0.28 2.76
C PHE A 149 -3.30 0.07 3.12
N GLU A 150 -3.05 -0.25 4.38
CA GLU A 150 -1.74 -0.60 4.91
C GLU A 150 -1.85 -1.86 5.77
N GLU A 151 -0.93 -2.80 5.63
CA GLU A 151 -0.87 -4.01 6.45
C GLU A 151 0.45 -4.09 7.21
N TRP A 152 0.38 -4.25 8.54
CA TRP A 152 1.54 -4.23 9.42
C TRP A 152 2.24 -5.59 9.52
N CYS A 153 3.58 -5.57 9.48
CA CYS A 153 4.41 -6.77 9.67
C CYS A 153 4.75 -7.04 11.14
N LEU A 154 4.48 -6.10 12.04
CA LEU A 154 4.81 -6.26 13.46
C LEU A 154 6.29 -6.56 13.74
N TRP A 155 7.18 -5.94 12.97
CA TRP A 155 8.62 -5.88 13.18
C TRP A 155 9.44 -7.12 12.81
N ASP A 156 8.94 -8.34 12.91
CA ASP A 156 9.70 -9.54 12.52
C ASP A 156 9.16 -10.17 11.25
N ALA A 157 9.82 -9.91 10.14
CA ALA A 157 9.43 -10.43 8.84
C ALA A 157 9.49 -11.95 8.73
N GLN A 158 10.44 -12.60 9.41
CA GLN A 158 10.53 -14.05 9.37
C GLN A 158 9.44 -14.70 10.22
N ASP A 159 9.19 -14.16 11.39
CA ASP A 159 8.12 -14.64 12.26
C ASP A 159 6.75 -14.42 11.59
N ASP A 160 6.55 -13.27 10.95
CA ASP A 160 5.34 -12.97 10.17
C ASP A 160 5.11 -13.96 9.01
N CYS A 161 6.18 -14.41 8.35
CA CYS A 161 6.08 -15.37 7.25
C CYS A 161 5.88 -16.82 7.68
N THR A 162 6.32 -17.19 8.89
CA THR A 162 6.44 -18.60 9.28
C THR A 162 5.63 -19.00 10.50
N ASN A 163 5.23 -18.03 11.33
CA ASN A 163 4.53 -18.30 12.57
C ASN A 163 3.02 -18.02 12.41
N PHE A 164 2.24 -19.07 12.32
CA PHE A 164 0.79 -19.00 12.22
C PHE A 164 0.14 -18.21 13.38
N GLN A 165 0.68 -18.30 14.58
CA GLN A 165 0.14 -17.61 15.77
C GLN A 165 0.22 -16.09 15.65
N ARG A 166 1.02 -15.55 14.77
CA ARG A 166 1.05 -14.13 14.46
C ARG A 166 -0.27 -13.58 13.95
N ASN A 167 -1.08 -14.42 13.35
CA ASN A 167 -2.40 -14.00 12.87
C ASN A 167 -3.41 -13.76 14.01
N PHE A 168 -3.07 -14.10 15.24
CA PHE A 168 -3.96 -13.99 16.40
C PHE A 168 -3.50 -13.01 17.48
N SER A 169 -2.30 -12.44 17.34
CA SER A 169 -1.75 -11.65 18.43
C SER A 169 -0.83 -10.56 17.91
N THR A 170 -1.14 -9.34 18.24
CA THR A 170 -0.50 -8.35 17.46
C THR A 170 -0.20 -7.05 18.14
N GLY A 171 -1.15 -6.28 18.52
CA GLY A 171 -0.88 -4.98 19.04
C GLY A 171 -2.13 -4.26 19.49
N ARG A 172 -1.94 -3.04 19.88
CA ARG A 172 -3.03 -2.10 20.16
C ARG A 172 -3.13 -1.10 19.05
N VAL A 173 -4.36 -0.76 18.74
CA VAL A 173 -4.68 0.26 17.73
C VAL A 173 -5.39 1.41 18.42
N GLU A 174 -5.07 2.63 18.01
CA GLU A 174 -5.77 3.84 18.41
C GLU A 174 -6.03 4.68 17.17
N VAL A 175 -7.24 5.18 17.03
CA VAL A 175 -7.64 6.04 15.91
C VAL A 175 -7.91 7.44 16.45
N VAL A 176 -7.20 8.44 15.93
CA VAL A 176 -7.37 9.84 16.31
C VAL A 176 -7.45 10.69 15.03
N GLY A 177 -8.63 11.19 14.74
CA GLY A 177 -8.89 11.89 13.47
C GLY A 177 -8.59 10.99 12.29
N SER A 178 -7.74 11.44 11.38
CA SER A 178 -7.30 10.69 10.19
C SER A 178 -6.02 9.88 10.40
N THR A 179 -5.70 9.55 11.65
CA THR A 179 -4.48 8.81 12.00
C THR A 179 -4.81 7.52 12.74
N ILE A 180 -4.24 6.42 12.25
CA ILE A 180 -4.27 5.10 12.91
C ILE A 180 -2.90 4.88 13.52
N TYR A 181 -2.83 4.77 14.84
CA TYR A 181 -1.63 4.40 15.59
C TYR A 181 -1.66 2.91 15.88
N HIS A 182 -0.52 2.26 15.72
CA HIS A 182 -0.35 0.85 16.02
C HIS A 182 0.82 0.66 16.97
N LYS A 183 0.60 -0.09 18.05
CA LYS A 183 1.62 -0.47 19.02
C LYS A 183 1.74 -1.99 19.07
N THR A 184 2.94 -2.50 18.85
CA THR A 184 3.21 -3.94 18.92
C THR A 184 3.21 -4.44 20.37
N GLU A 185 2.47 -5.51 20.65
CA GLU A 185 2.36 -6.15 21.98
C GLU A 185 2.64 -7.67 21.93
N TYR A 186 3.36 -8.14 20.92
CA TYR A 186 3.58 -9.56 20.71
C TYR A 186 4.91 -10.06 21.31
N ARG A 187 4.86 -10.99 22.26
CA ARG A 187 6.03 -11.63 22.91
C ARG A 187 7.05 -10.61 23.42
N ASP A 188 8.31 -10.73 22.96
CA ASP A 188 9.41 -9.84 23.32
C ASP A 188 9.41 -8.51 22.56
N ARG A 189 8.49 -8.35 21.61
CA ARG A 189 8.38 -7.17 20.75
C ARG A 189 7.27 -6.27 21.23
N ARG A 190 7.57 -5.58 22.31
CA ARG A 190 6.68 -4.62 22.95
C ARG A 190 7.17 -3.20 22.72
N ASP A 191 6.25 -2.25 22.82
CA ASP A 191 6.58 -0.82 22.75
C ASP A 191 7.22 -0.37 21.43
N HIS A 192 6.89 -1.05 20.31
CA HIS A 192 7.20 -0.60 18.97
C HIS A 192 5.98 0.08 18.39
N PHE A 193 6.15 1.30 17.90
CA PHE A 193 5.07 2.13 17.40
C PHE A 193 5.23 2.37 15.91
N ALA A 194 4.12 2.33 15.20
CA ALA A 194 3.99 2.81 13.84
C ALA A 194 2.68 3.59 13.74
N PHE A 195 2.53 4.40 12.72
CA PHE A 195 1.28 5.09 12.44
C PHE A 195 1.09 5.23 10.94
N TYR A 196 -0.16 5.32 10.56
CA TYR A 196 -0.59 5.67 9.22
C TYR A 196 -1.53 6.86 9.31
N THR A 197 -1.30 7.89 8.51
CA THR A 197 -2.09 9.12 8.56
C THR A 197 -2.38 9.68 7.17
N VAL A 198 -3.52 10.31 7.04
CA VAL A 198 -3.91 11.07 5.85
C VAL A 198 -4.05 12.54 6.24
N ASN A 199 -3.64 13.45 5.37
CA ASN A 199 -3.71 14.88 5.59
C ASN A 199 -5.05 15.51 5.19
N ASP A 200 -6.10 14.70 5.15
CA ASP A 200 -7.47 15.09 4.83
C ASP A 200 -8.46 14.47 5.82
N GLU A 201 -9.70 14.91 5.83
CA GLU A 201 -10.75 14.24 6.58
C GLU A 201 -11.11 12.91 5.93
N ILE A 202 -11.39 11.91 6.74
CA ILE A 202 -11.78 10.58 6.28
C ILE A 202 -13.26 10.35 6.58
N ASP A 203 -13.95 9.68 5.67
CA ASP A 203 -15.36 9.28 5.84
C ASP A 203 -15.53 8.06 6.76
N GLY A 204 -14.46 7.30 6.95
CA GLY A 204 -14.46 6.10 7.80
C GLY A 204 -13.14 5.34 7.76
N TYR A 205 -13.03 4.30 8.55
CA TYR A 205 -11.84 3.48 8.68
C TYR A 205 -12.17 2.02 8.98
N ASP A 206 -11.19 1.14 8.77
CA ASP A 206 -11.20 -0.23 9.28
C ASP A 206 -9.82 -0.54 9.84
N THR A 207 -9.76 -1.02 11.07
CA THR A 207 -8.53 -1.52 11.71
C THR A 207 -8.54 -3.04 11.85
N ASP A 208 -9.66 -3.69 11.56
CA ASP A 208 -9.80 -5.13 11.47
C ASP A 208 -9.66 -5.58 10.00
N ARG A 209 -8.65 -6.41 9.74
CA ARG A 209 -8.36 -6.95 8.42
C ARG A 209 -9.54 -7.72 7.82
N ASP A 210 -10.19 -8.53 8.62
CA ASP A 210 -11.30 -9.38 8.16
C ASP A 210 -12.54 -8.54 7.84
N SER A 211 -12.74 -7.42 8.53
CA SER A 211 -13.81 -6.47 8.21
C SER A 211 -13.53 -5.73 6.90
N PHE A 212 -12.27 -5.38 6.62
CA PHE A 212 -11.92 -4.69 5.38
C PHE A 212 -11.89 -5.63 4.19
N ILE A 213 -11.15 -6.74 4.30
CA ILE A 213 -10.93 -7.67 3.19
C ILE A 213 -12.12 -8.62 3.03
N GLY A 214 -12.66 -9.17 4.13
CA GLY A 214 -13.62 -10.28 4.15
C GLY A 214 -12.94 -11.63 4.33
N LEU A 215 -13.55 -12.52 5.10
CA LEU A 215 -12.99 -13.84 5.44
C LEU A 215 -12.66 -14.72 4.24
N TYR A 216 -13.42 -14.57 3.15
CA TYR A 216 -13.29 -15.40 1.94
C TYR A 216 -12.81 -14.63 0.72
N ASN A 217 -12.48 -13.36 0.90
CA ASN A 217 -11.99 -12.48 -0.15
C ASN A 217 -10.46 -12.34 -0.07
N GLY A 218 -9.89 -11.60 -1.01
CA GLY A 218 -8.48 -11.28 -1.04
C GLY A 218 -8.23 -9.81 -1.36
N PHE A 219 -6.98 -9.43 -1.48
CA PHE A 219 -6.62 -8.06 -1.86
C PHE A 219 -7.17 -7.61 -3.23
N HIS A 220 -7.56 -8.55 -4.09
CA HIS A 220 -8.13 -8.25 -5.39
C HIS A 220 -9.62 -7.88 -5.33
N ASN A 221 -10.30 -8.19 -4.24
CA ASN A 221 -11.72 -7.93 -4.04
C ASN A 221 -12.08 -7.68 -2.57
N PRO A 222 -11.50 -6.68 -1.89
CA PRO A 222 -11.84 -6.39 -0.49
C PRO A 222 -13.31 -6.00 -0.36
N GLN A 223 -14.01 -6.57 0.61
CA GLN A 223 -15.45 -6.34 0.76
C GLN A 223 -15.81 -4.87 1.03
N ALA A 224 -14.99 -4.15 1.80
CA ALA A 224 -15.22 -2.72 2.06
C ALA A 224 -15.11 -1.89 0.77
N VAL A 225 -14.14 -2.23 -0.09
CA VAL A 225 -13.97 -1.58 -1.40
C VAL A 225 -15.12 -1.91 -2.33
N GLU A 226 -15.59 -3.17 -2.36
CA GLU A 226 -16.77 -3.57 -3.15
C GLU A 226 -18.04 -2.84 -2.67
N ALA A 227 -18.20 -2.68 -1.35
CA ALA A 227 -19.30 -1.93 -0.75
C ALA A 227 -19.20 -0.41 -0.95
N GLY A 228 -18.03 0.10 -1.36
CA GLY A 228 -17.77 1.53 -1.55
C GLY A 228 -17.66 2.34 -0.24
N LYS A 229 -17.53 1.68 0.90
CA LYS A 229 -17.40 2.30 2.23
C LYS A 229 -16.73 1.38 3.23
N SER A 230 -16.05 1.96 4.22
CA SER A 230 -15.54 1.25 5.40
C SER A 230 -16.68 0.80 6.33
N ASN A 231 -16.35 -0.10 7.25
CA ASN A 231 -17.29 -0.62 8.25
C ASN A 231 -17.12 0.06 9.62
N ASP A 232 -16.19 1.01 9.75
CA ASP A 232 -15.76 1.63 11.01
C ASP A 232 -15.39 0.57 12.06
N SER A 233 -14.77 -0.50 11.59
CA SER A 233 -14.35 -1.60 12.45
C SER A 233 -13.14 -1.21 13.27
N PHE A 234 -13.19 -1.56 14.55
CA PHE A 234 -12.13 -1.29 15.50
C PHE A 234 -11.67 -2.59 16.15
N ALA A 235 -10.45 -3.01 15.84
CA ALA A 235 -9.81 -4.12 16.53
C ALA A 235 -9.07 -3.59 17.77
N ASP A 236 -9.73 -3.63 18.91
CA ASP A 236 -9.11 -3.38 20.21
C ASP A 236 -8.55 -4.69 20.78
N ASP A 237 -7.52 -4.59 21.65
CA ASP A 237 -6.89 -5.71 22.33
C ASP A 237 -6.03 -6.66 21.49
N GLY A 238 -5.41 -6.18 20.48
CA GLY A 238 -4.24 -6.87 19.95
C GLY A 238 -4.51 -8.12 19.12
N ILE A 239 -5.66 -8.21 18.52
CA ILE A 239 -5.93 -9.20 17.49
C ILE A 239 -5.93 -8.50 16.14
N ASP A 240 -4.82 -8.59 15.45
CA ASP A 240 -4.70 -8.27 14.05
C ASP A 240 -5.35 -9.42 13.26
N ARG A 241 -6.58 -9.34 13.10
CA ARG A 241 -7.28 -10.23 12.21
C ARG A 241 -7.37 -9.63 10.83
#